data_3bc34b20c564ee4c3b18262665dd2574
#
_entry.id   3bc34b20c564ee4c3b18262665dd2574
#
_cell.length_a   1.000
_cell.length_b   1.000
_cell.length_c   1.000
_cell.angle_alpha   90.00
_cell.angle_beta   90.00
_cell.angle_gamma   90.00
#
_symmetry.space_group_name_H-M   'P 1'
#
loop_
_entity.id
_entity.type
_entity.pdbx_description
1 polymer ?
#
loop_
_entity_poly.entity_id
_entity_poly.type
_entity_poly.pdbx_seq_one_letter_code
_entity_poly.pdbx_strand_id
1 'polypeptide(L)'
;MKRLKRHKLALASAAVLTTFAIVVSCADLVASVLAIDPNAVNLPNRTAPPSAEHWLGTDELGRDVFIRLIYGGRVSIFVGLTAAVAAASIGTVVGLWSGYFGGRLDALLMRATDSVLALPALPALIVLAALDLKKLGLPDDIAYSENVSFFRIVAIVALLGWPTVARLVRGATLSIKERDFVYAAEGSGGSHLAIMFRHILPNLISSIIVAVTLSVGSVILLESTLSFLGLGIQPPMASWGAMLTNAQETIWEAPMLAVYPGLLILITVISFNFLGDGLQDALDPRATR
;
A
#
# COMPACT_ATOMS: atom_id res chain seq x y z
N MET A 1 -6.36 14.27 18.63
CA MET A 1 -7.76 13.97 18.25
C MET A 1 -8.67 15.19 18.04
N LYS A 2 -8.71 16.20 18.94
CA LYS A 2 -9.54 17.41 18.71
C LYS A 2 -9.17 18.21 17.45
N ARG A 3 -7.91 18.17 17.01
CA ARG A 3 -7.39 18.84 15.80
C ARG A 3 -7.80 18.14 14.52
N LEU A 4 -7.72 16.80 14.47
CA LEU A 4 -8.19 16.02 13.32
C LEU A 4 -9.65 16.33 13.00
N LYS A 5 -10.50 16.56 14.03
CA LYS A 5 -11.90 16.98 13.87
C LYS A 5 -12.07 18.36 13.23
N ARG A 6 -11.05 19.22 13.23
CA ARG A 6 -11.07 20.52 12.56
C ARG A 6 -10.62 20.46 11.10
N HIS A 7 -9.91 19.41 10.71
CA HIS A 7 -9.44 19.20 9.34
C HIS A 7 -10.51 18.50 8.51
N LYS A 8 -11.43 19.31 7.91
CA LYS A 8 -12.61 18.79 7.20
C LYS A 8 -12.29 17.78 6.10
N LEU A 9 -11.21 18.02 5.33
CA LEU A 9 -10.77 17.11 4.26
C LEU A 9 -10.32 15.76 4.82
N ALA A 10 -9.52 15.75 5.89
CA ALA A 10 -9.09 14.50 6.51
C ALA A 10 -10.29 13.70 7.07
N LEU A 11 -11.27 14.39 7.64
CA LEU A 11 -12.48 13.74 8.16
C LEU A 11 -13.34 13.14 7.02
N ALA A 12 -13.52 13.89 5.93
CA ALA A 12 -14.21 13.39 4.73
C ALA A 12 -13.47 12.19 4.14
N SER A 13 -12.15 12.26 4.03
CA SER A 13 -11.30 11.15 3.56
C SER A 13 -11.38 9.92 4.45
N ALA A 14 -11.38 10.10 5.78
CA ALA A 14 -11.60 9.01 6.72
C ALA A 14 -12.97 8.35 6.52
N ALA A 15 -14.03 9.14 6.29
CA ALA A 15 -15.35 8.60 6.00
C ALA A 15 -15.37 7.80 4.69
N VAL A 16 -14.77 8.33 3.62
CA VAL A 16 -14.66 7.63 2.31
C VAL A 16 -13.91 6.31 2.47
N LEU A 17 -12.72 6.32 3.11
CA LEU A 17 -11.94 5.11 3.32
C LEU A 17 -12.66 4.08 4.20
N THR A 18 -13.37 4.54 5.23
CA THR A 18 -14.19 3.66 6.08
C THR A 18 -15.33 3.04 5.27
N THR A 19 -16.01 3.81 4.43
CA THR A 19 -17.07 3.31 3.55
C THR A 19 -16.49 2.26 2.58
N PHE A 20 -15.35 2.54 1.95
CA PHE A 20 -14.69 1.56 1.07
C PHE A 20 -14.31 0.28 1.84
N ALA A 21 -13.71 0.42 3.03
CA ALA A 21 -13.35 -0.73 3.85
C ALA A 21 -14.58 -1.60 4.19
N ILE A 22 -15.72 -0.98 4.52
CA ILE A 22 -16.97 -1.70 4.79
C ILE A 22 -17.45 -2.42 3.52
N VAL A 23 -17.56 -1.70 2.40
CA VAL A 23 -18.06 -2.26 1.13
C VAL A 23 -17.20 -3.45 0.67
N VAL A 24 -15.87 -3.30 0.66
CA VAL A 24 -14.98 -4.39 0.21
C VAL A 24 -14.96 -5.57 1.19
N SER A 25 -15.17 -5.32 2.48
CA SER A 25 -15.30 -6.40 3.47
C SER A 25 -16.59 -7.19 3.31
N CYS A 26 -17.64 -6.55 2.81
CA CYS A 26 -18.92 -7.19 2.51
C CYS A 26 -18.98 -7.80 1.10
N ALA A 27 -17.87 -7.92 0.37
CA ALA A 27 -17.85 -8.41 -1.01
C ALA A 27 -18.55 -9.77 -1.18
N ASP A 28 -18.25 -10.74 -0.30
CA ASP A 28 -18.83 -12.07 -0.36
C ASP A 28 -20.34 -12.05 -0.06
N LEU A 29 -20.78 -11.18 0.85
CA LEU A 29 -22.20 -10.98 1.14
C LEU A 29 -22.93 -10.37 -0.06
N VAL A 30 -22.34 -9.35 -0.69
CA VAL A 30 -22.92 -8.70 -1.89
C VAL A 30 -23.02 -9.70 -3.03
N ALA A 31 -21.97 -10.50 -3.28
CA ALA A 31 -21.94 -11.54 -4.29
C ALA A 31 -23.04 -12.60 -4.05
N SER A 32 -23.22 -13.04 -2.80
CA SER A 32 -24.24 -14.02 -2.44
C SER A 32 -25.68 -13.50 -2.58
N VAL A 33 -25.91 -12.23 -2.18
CA VAL A 33 -27.24 -11.59 -2.30
C VAL A 33 -27.63 -11.37 -3.77
N LEU A 34 -26.66 -10.99 -4.61
CA LEU A 34 -26.89 -10.78 -6.04
C LEU A 34 -26.84 -12.09 -6.85
N ALA A 35 -26.42 -13.19 -6.22
CA ALA A 35 -26.18 -14.49 -6.87
C ALA A 35 -25.20 -14.37 -8.07
N ILE A 36 -24.17 -13.51 -7.96
CA ILE A 36 -23.18 -13.26 -9.00
C ILE A 36 -21.81 -13.81 -8.55
N ASP A 37 -21.22 -14.70 -9.35
CA ASP A 37 -19.83 -15.11 -9.18
C ASP A 37 -18.90 -14.09 -9.86
N PRO A 38 -17.93 -13.45 -9.14
CA PRO A 38 -17.02 -12.46 -9.70
C PRO A 38 -16.10 -13.01 -10.80
N ASN A 39 -15.95 -14.34 -10.89
CA ASN A 39 -15.06 -15.00 -11.85
C ASN A 39 -15.81 -15.75 -12.96
N ALA A 40 -17.15 -15.78 -12.93
CA ALA A 40 -17.97 -16.44 -13.94
C ALA A 40 -17.78 -15.80 -15.32
N VAL A 41 -17.19 -16.54 -16.26
CA VAL A 41 -16.94 -16.10 -17.64
C VAL A 41 -18.19 -16.33 -18.50
N ASN A 42 -18.63 -15.28 -19.22
CA ASN A 42 -19.79 -15.34 -20.13
C ASN A 42 -19.44 -14.63 -21.44
N LEU A 43 -18.69 -15.28 -22.31
CA LEU A 43 -18.20 -14.71 -23.57
C LEU A 43 -19.29 -14.15 -24.51
N PRO A 44 -20.51 -14.73 -24.61
CA PRO A 44 -21.60 -14.11 -25.35
C PRO A 44 -22.00 -12.70 -24.88
N ASN A 45 -21.81 -12.42 -23.59
CA ASN A 45 -22.14 -11.15 -22.94
C ASN A 45 -20.89 -10.26 -22.71
N ARG A 46 -19.82 -10.43 -23.49
CA ARG A 46 -18.61 -9.61 -23.36
C ARG A 46 -18.91 -8.13 -23.66
N THR A 47 -18.32 -7.23 -22.89
CA THR A 47 -18.45 -5.76 -23.04
C THR A 47 -19.91 -5.29 -23.16
N ALA A 48 -20.86 -6.02 -22.54
CA ALA A 48 -22.25 -5.64 -22.54
C ALA A 48 -22.49 -4.35 -21.71
N PRO A 49 -23.37 -3.45 -22.16
CA PRO A 49 -23.68 -2.22 -21.45
C PRO A 49 -24.38 -2.50 -20.10
N PRO A 50 -24.47 -1.49 -19.22
CA PRO A 50 -25.22 -1.60 -17.99
C PRO A 50 -26.65 -2.07 -18.19
N SER A 51 -27.09 -3.03 -17.35
CA SER A 51 -28.42 -3.65 -17.38
C SER A 51 -28.93 -3.94 -15.96
N ALA A 52 -30.16 -4.44 -15.86
CA ALA A 52 -30.73 -4.84 -14.55
C ALA A 52 -29.98 -6.05 -13.94
N GLU A 53 -29.39 -6.90 -14.76
CA GLU A 53 -28.59 -8.07 -14.33
C GLU A 53 -27.12 -7.70 -14.05
N HIS A 54 -26.57 -6.73 -14.82
CA HIS A 54 -25.19 -6.26 -14.71
C HIS A 54 -25.20 -4.72 -14.57
N TRP A 55 -25.22 -4.21 -13.34
CA TRP A 55 -25.43 -2.77 -13.05
C TRP A 55 -24.40 -1.85 -13.71
N LEU A 56 -23.16 -2.27 -13.83
CA LEU A 56 -22.09 -1.51 -14.52
C LEU A 56 -21.64 -2.18 -15.82
N GLY A 57 -22.44 -3.11 -16.33
CA GLY A 57 -22.10 -3.90 -17.52
C GLY A 57 -21.12 -5.03 -17.20
N THR A 58 -20.53 -5.58 -18.28
CA THR A 58 -19.60 -6.71 -18.22
C THR A 58 -18.24 -6.36 -18.82
N ASP A 59 -17.20 -7.05 -18.40
CA ASP A 59 -15.84 -6.88 -18.91
C ASP A 59 -15.60 -7.67 -20.23
N GLU A 60 -14.36 -7.72 -20.69
CA GLU A 60 -13.93 -8.40 -21.92
C GLU A 60 -14.11 -9.93 -21.89
N LEU A 61 -14.33 -10.52 -20.73
CA LEU A 61 -14.66 -11.93 -20.52
C LEU A 61 -16.14 -12.15 -20.17
N GLY A 62 -16.96 -11.09 -20.20
CA GLY A 62 -18.36 -11.15 -19.81
C GLY A 62 -18.61 -11.29 -18.32
N ARG A 63 -17.63 -10.96 -17.47
CA ARG A 63 -17.76 -10.97 -16.00
C ARG A 63 -18.38 -9.67 -15.52
N ASP A 64 -19.13 -9.72 -14.42
CA ASP A 64 -19.80 -8.55 -13.87
C ASP A 64 -18.81 -7.51 -13.33
N VAL A 65 -18.87 -6.28 -13.85
CA VAL A 65 -17.94 -5.19 -13.51
C VAL A 65 -18.18 -4.71 -12.09
N PHE A 66 -19.43 -4.57 -11.64
CA PHE A 66 -19.76 -4.04 -10.30
C PHE A 66 -19.17 -4.92 -9.20
N ILE A 67 -19.42 -6.22 -9.28
CA ILE A 67 -18.92 -7.16 -8.27
C ILE A 67 -17.39 -7.24 -8.30
N ARG A 68 -16.79 -7.20 -9.50
CA ARG A 68 -15.32 -7.19 -9.66
C ARG A 68 -14.67 -5.93 -9.11
N LEU A 69 -15.31 -4.76 -9.18
CA LEU A 69 -14.81 -3.54 -8.55
C LEU A 69 -14.76 -3.66 -7.03
N ILE A 70 -15.73 -4.33 -6.40
CA ILE A 70 -15.75 -4.57 -4.95
C ILE A 70 -14.62 -5.55 -4.55
N TYR A 71 -14.50 -6.68 -5.24
CA TYR A 71 -13.42 -7.65 -4.99
C TYR A 71 -12.05 -7.06 -5.31
N GLY A 72 -11.93 -6.32 -6.41
CA GLY A 72 -10.69 -5.62 -6.77
C GLY A 72 -10.27 -4.59 -5.75
N GLY A 73 -11.22 -3.88 -5.16
CA GLY A 73 -10.96 -2.94 -4.06
C GLY A 73 -10.39 -3.63 -2.81
N ARG A 74 -10.92 -4.82 -2.47
CA ARG A 74 -10.40 -5.64 -1.37
C ARG A 74 -8.92 -5.95 -1.58
N VAL A 75 -8.55 -6.40 -2.78
CA VAL A 75 -7.15 -6.75 -3.11
C VAL A 75 -6.26 -5.50 -3.15
N SER A 76 -6.66 -4.44 -3.87
CA SER A 76 -5.84 -3.23 -4.03
C SER A 76 -5.59 -2.52 -2.70
N ILE A 77 -6.61 -2.37 -1.83
CA ILE A 77 -6.45 -1.75 -0.52
C ILE A 77 -5.57 -2.63 0.39
N PHE A 78 -5.77 -3.96 0.36
CA PHE A 78 -5.00 -4.87 1.20
C PHE A 78 -3.52 -4.95 0.77
N VAL A 79 -3.22 -4.95 -0.53
CA VAL A 79 -1.85 -4.81 -1.06
C VAL A 79 -1.23 -3.49 -0.58
N GLY A 80 -1.97 -2.38 -0.75
CA GLY A 80 -1.53 -1.06 -0.33
C GLY A 80 -1.12 -1.00 1.13
N LEU A 81 -1.99 -1.49 2.02
CA LEU A 81 -1.77 -1.51 3.46
C LEU A 81 -0.62 -2.45 3.86
N THR A 82 -0.64 -3.70 3.38
CA THR A 82 0.35 -4.71 3.78
C THR A 82 1.75 -4.34 3.30
N ALA A 83 1.90 -3.86 2.06
CA ALA A 83 3.19 -3.46 1.53
C ALA A 83 3.72 -2.18 2.21
N ALA A 84 2.86 -1.18 2.49
CA ALA A 84 3.25 0.01 3.23
C ALA A 84 3.71 -0.32 4.66
N VAL A 85 2.98 -1.19 5.37
CA VAL A 85 3.36 -1.65 6.72
C VAL A 85 4.65 -2.46 6.68
N ALA A 86 4.82 -3.36 5.71
CA ALA A 86 6.06 -4.14 5.55
C ALA A 86 7.27 -3.23 5.29
N ALA A 87 7.15 -2.28 4.35
CA ALA A 87 8.20 -1.30 4.07
C ALA A 87 8.53 -0.45 5.30
N ALA A 88 7.50 0.01 6.02
CA ALA A 88 7.67 0.81 7.23
C ALA A 88 8.33 0.00 8.37
N SER A 89 8.02 -1.28 8.49
CA SER A 89 8.64 -2.15 9.49
C SER A 89 10.15 -2.32 9.24
N ILE A 90 10.53 -2.62 7.99
CA ILE A 90 11.94 -2.71 7.59
C ILE A 90 12.64 -1.37 7.79
N GLY A 91 12.04 -0.28 7.27
CA GLY A 91 12.58 1.07 7.38
C GLY A 91 12.72 1.54 8.82
N THR A 92 11.77 1.19 9.69
CA THR A 92 11.84 1.53 11.12
C THR A 92 13.01 0.83 11.80
N VAL A 93 13.21 -0.46 11.56
CA VAL A 93 14.37 -1.19 12.13
C VAL A 93 15.67 -0.56 11.64
N VAL A 94 15.85 -0.39 10.34
CA VAL A 94 17.08 0.17 9.76
C VAL A 94 17.32 1.61 10.26
N GLY A 95 16.29 2.47 10.24
CA GLY A 95 16.40 3.86 10.65
C GLY A 95 16.67 4.02 12.16
N LEU A 96 16.03 3.19 13.00
CA LEU A 96 16.23 3.20 14.44
C LEU A 96 17.67 2.78 14.81
N TRP A 97 18.17 1.71 14.20
CA TRP A 97 19.54 1.23 14.46
C TRP A 97 20.58 2.23 13.95
N SER A 98 20.41 2.75 12.75
CA SER A 98 21.27 3.75 12.12
C SER A 98 21.33 5.03 12.99
N GLY A 99 20.19 5.60 13.38
CA GLY A 99 20.11 6.82 14.17
C GLY A 99 20.63 6.65 15.59
N TYR A 100 20.38 5.49 16.23
CA TYR A 100 20.80 5.26 17.60
C TYR A 100 22.30 5.01 17.73
N PHE A 101 22.87 4.05 17.00
CA PHE A 101 24.28 3.70 17.11
C PHE A 101 25.21 4.69 16.41
N GLY A 102 24.80 5.25 15.28
CA GLY A 102 25.62 6.20 14.55
C GLY A 102 26.90 5.59 13.96
N GLY A 103 27.92 6.41 13.70
CA GLY A 103 29.25 6.00 13.29
C GLY A 103 29.28 5.13 12.01
N ARG A 104 30.07 4.04 12.03
CA ARG A 104 30.26 3.15 10.88
C ARG A 104 29.01 2.36 10.51
N LEU A 105 28.18 1.98 11.48
CA LEU A 105 26.92 1.28 11.24
C LEU A 105 25.93 2.18 10.49
N ASP A 106 25.80 3.42 10.94
CA ASP A 106 25.00 4.42 10.26
C ASP A 106 25.45 4.64 8.81
N ALA A 107 26.76 4.82 8.61
CA ALA A 107 27.32 5.00 7.28
C ALA A 107 27.04 3.81 6.35
N LEU A 108 27.14 2.56 6.86
CA LEU A 108 26.86 1.35 6.08
C LEU A 108 25.37 1.25 5.72
N LEU A 109 24.48 1.40 6.72
CA LEU A 109 23.04 1.30 6.52
C LEU A 109 22.51 2.40 5.59
N MET A 110 23.03 3.63 5.73
CA MET A 110 22.64 4.72 4.84
C MET A 110 23.19 4.55 3.42
N ARG A 111 24.41 3.98 3.24
CA ARG A 111 24.88 3.63 1.90
C ARG A 111 24.00 2.59 1.21
N ALA A 112 23.57 1.55 1.93
CA ALA A 112 22.61 0.59 1.41
C ALA A 112 21.27 1.27 1.04
N THR A 113 20.77 2.15 1.91
CA THR A 113 19.57 2.95 1.68
C THR A 113 19.70 3.81 0.41
N ASP A 114 20.84 4.49 0.26
CA ASP A 114 21.12 5.36 -0.89
C ASP A 114 21.24 4.55 -2.19
N SER A 115 21.85 3.36 -2.12
CA SER A 115 21.96 2.45 -3.27
C SER A 115 20.59 2.02 -3.79
N VAL A 116 19.65 1.68 -2.89
CA VAL A 116 18.27 1.32 -3.29
C VAL A 116 17.55 2.54 -3.88
N LEU A 117 17.69 3.72 -3.28
CA LEU A 117 17.06 4.96 -3.78
C LEU A 117 17.64 5.46 -5.11
N ALA A 118 18.87 5.09 -5.44
CA ALA A 118 19.48 5.41 -6.73
C ALA A 118 18.91 4.59 -7.90
N LEU A 119 18.23 3.48 -7.60
CA LEU A 119 17.58 2.68 -8.63
C LEU A 119 16.33 3.41 -9.15
N PRO A 120 16.14 3.50 -10.47
CA PRO A 120 14.88 4.01 -11.00
C PRO A 120 13.76 3.05 -10.64
N ALA A 121 12.80 3.53 -9.82
CA ALA A 121 11.81 2.70 -9.14
C ALA A 121 11.00 1.81 -10.10
N LEU A 122 10.39 2.39 -11.16
CA LEU A 122 9.58 1.63 -12.10
C LEU A 122 10.36 0.55 -12.86
N PRO A 123 11.52 0.82 -13.49
CA PRO A 123 12.34 -0.22 -14.08
C PRO A 123 12.74 -1.34 -13.11
N ALA A 124 13.13 -0.99 -11.87
CA ALA A 124 13.48 -1.98 -10.87
C ALA A 124 12.28 -2.86 -10.48
N LEU A 125 11.10 -2.27 -10.30
CA LEU A 125 9.85 -3.00 -10.04
C LEU A 125 9.49 -3.95 -11.19
N ILE A 126 9.58 -3.49 -12.46
CA ILE A 126 9.29 -4.30 -13.65
C ILE A 126 10.22 -5.51 -13.71
N VAL A 127 11.53 -5.30 -13.53
CA VAL A 127 12.51 -6.40 -13.55
C VAL A 127 12.22 -7.41 -12.44
N LEU A 128 11.98 -6.95 -11.21
CA LEU A 128 11.68 -7.83 -10.08
C LEU A 128 10.35 -8.58 -10.27
N ALA A 129 9.33 -7.91 -10.82
CA ALA A 129 8.02 -8.52 -11.07
C ALA A 129 8.07 -9.54 -12.24
N ALA A 130 8.98 -9.37 -13.19
CA ALA A 130 9.18 -10.29 -14.31
C ALA A 130 10.03 -11.52 -13.95
N LEU A 131 10.64 -11.58 -12.75
CA LEU A 131 11.41 -12.73 -12.33
C LEU A 131 10.54 -13.99 -12.23
N ASP A 132 11.00 -15.06 -12.87
CA ASP A 132 10.38 -16.38 -12.78
C ASP A 132 10.72 -17.02 -11.43
N LEU A 133 9.72 -17.18 -10.58
CA LEU A 133 9.87 -17.75 -9.24
C LEU A 133 10.37 -19.20 -9.26
N LYS A 134 10.06 -19.96 -10.31
CA LYS A 134 10.62 -21.31 -10.51
C LYS A 134 12.12 -21.29 -10.66
N LYS A 135 12.65 -20.34 -11.44
CA LYS A 135 14.10 -20.20 -11.63
C LYS A 135 14.83 -19.77 -10.36
N LEU A 136 14.09 -19.22 -9.39
CA LEU A 136 14.58 -18.89 -8.04
C LEU A 136 14.50 -20.07 -7.08
N GLY A 137 14.06 -21.26 -7.55
CA GLY A 137 14.03 -22.49 -6.76
C GLY A 137 12.74 -22.66 -5.90
N LEU A 138 11.70 -21.88 -6.14
CA LEU A 138 10.41 -22.09 -5.46
C LEU A 138 9.72 -23.35 -6.03
N PRO A 139 9.13 -24.20 -5.17
CA PRO A 139 8.31 -25.34 -5.59
C PRO A 139 7.13 -24.91 -6.45
N ASP A 140 6.68 -25.79 -7.36
CA ASP A 140 5.61 -25.48 -8.33
C ASP A 140 4.28 -25.19 -7.66
N ASP A 141 3.96 -25.84 -6.57
CA ASP A 141 2.74 -25.63 -5.76
C ASP A 141 2.68 -24.21 -5.17
N ILE A 142 3.83 -23.63 -4.82
CA ILE A 142 3.93 -22.25 -4.35
C ILE A 142 3.97 -21.28 -5.54
N ALA A 143 4.80 -21.56 -6.55
CA ALA A 143 5.03 -20.66 -7.69
C ALA A 143 3.75 -20.39 -8.50
N TYR A 144 2.81 -21.35 -8.53
CA TYR A 144 1.52 -21.25 -9.23
C TYR A 144 0.31 -21.09 -8.31
N SER A 145 0.51 -20.87 -7.01
CA SER A 145 -0.60 -20.62 -6.10
C SER A 145 -1.32 -19.30 -6.47
N GLU A 146 -2.64 -19.27 -6.29
CA GLU A 146 -3.45 -18.09 -6.60
C GLU A 146 -2.96 -16.82 -5.88
N ASN A 147 -2.43 -16.98 -4.67
CA ASN A 147 -1.98 -15.86 -3.84
C ASN A 147 -0.52 -15.42 -4.12
N VAL A 148 0.23 -16.13 -4.95
CA VAL A 148 1.65 -15.83 -5.16
C VAL A 148 1.87 -14.43 -5.73
N SER A 149 1.02 -13.99 -6.65
CA SER A 149 1.09 -12.65 -7.24
C SER A 149 0.91 -11.56 -6.19
N PHE A 150 0.00 -11.76 -5.23
CA PHE A 150 -0.20 -10.85 -4.11
C PHE A 150 1.07 -10.72 -3.24
N PHE A 151 1.60 -11.85 -2.74
CA PHE A 151 2.79 -11.83 -1.89
C PHE A 151 4.02 -11.31 -2.63
N ARG A 152 4.16 -11.62 -3.92
CA ARG A 152 5.23 -11.12 -4.77
C ARG A 152 5.23 -9.59 -4.84
N ILE A 153 4.06 -8.98 -5.11
CA ILE A 153 3.94 -7.51 -5.19
C ILE A 153 4.23 -6.87 -3.83
N VAL A 154 3.67 -7.40 -2.75
CA VAL A 154 3.94 -6.91 -1.39
C VAL A 154 5.43 -6.96 -1.09
N ALA A 155 6.11 -8.07 -1.39
CA ALA A 155 7.54 -8.22 -1.14
C ALA A 155 8.39 -7.25 -1.97
N ILE A 156 8.09 -7.11 -3.27
CA ILE A 156 8.85 -6.22 -4.18
C ILE A 156 8.68 -4.75 -3.77
N VAL A 157 7.45 -4.33 -3.47
CA VAL A 157 7.16 -2.96 -3.05
C VAL A 157 7.78 -2.66 -1.69
N ALA A 158 7.72 -3.61 -0.75
CA ALA A 158 8.38 -3.47 0.55
C ALA A 158 9.91 -3.37 0.40
N LEU A 159 10.51 -4.19 -0.47
CA LEU A 159 11.95 -4.22 -0.73
C LEU A 159 12.47 -2.89 -1.29
N LEU A 160 11.68 -2.16 -2.06
CA LEU A 160 12.07 -0.88 -2.65
C LEU A 160 11.54 0.33 -1.87
N GLY A 161 10.50 0.17 -1.04
CA GLY A 161 9.83 1.25 -0.32
C GLY A 161 10.42 1.60 1.05
N TRP A 162 11.12 0.67 1.70
CA TRP A 162 11.66 0.86 3.05
C TRP A 162 12.66 2.01 3.21
N PRO A 163 13.48 2.41 2.18
CA PRO A 163 14.49 3.43 2.37
C PRO A 163 13.96 4.81 2.77
N THR A 164 12.81 5.20 2.24
CA THR A 164 12.17 6.47 2.57
C THR A 164 11.81 6.54 4.05
N VAL A 165 11.22 5.46 4.58
CA VAL A 165 10.89 5.36 6.01
C VAL A 165 12.14 5.28 6.87
N ALA A 166 13.18 4.56 6.42
CA ALA A 166 14.45 4.46 7.14
C ALA A 166 15.09 5.83 7.35
N ARG A 167 15.14 6.68 6.33
CA ARG A 167 15.67 8.05 6.45
C ARG A 167 14.83 8.90 7.42
N LEU A 168 13.51 8.81 7.35
CA LEU A 168 12.61 9.53 8.23
C LEU A 168 12.83 9.11 9.69
N VAL A 169 12.81 7.80 9.95
CA VAL A 169 13.00 7.25 11.31
C VAL A 169 14.40 7.56 11.84
N ARG A 170 15.44 7.45 11.01
CA ARG A 170 16.81 7.84 11.40
C ARG A 170 16.87 9.29 11.85
N GLY A 171 16.34 10.23 11.05
CA GLY A 171 16.34 11.66 11.37
C GLY A 171 15.62 11.95 12.70
N ALA A 172 14.47 11.33 12.90
CA ALA A 172 13.72 11.47 14.15
C ALA A 172 14.43 10.81 15.34
N THR A 173 15.07 9.64 15.15
CA THR A 173 15.86 8.95 16.17
C THR A 173 17.04 9.82 16.65
N LEU A 174 17.77 10.45 15.71
CA LEU A 174 18.87 11.37 16.04
C LEU A 174 18.42 12.52 16.93
N SER A 175 17.22 13.07 16.68
CA SER A 175 16.66 14.14 17.51
C SER A 175 16.18 13.68 18.87
N ILE A 176 15.61 12.46 18.96
CA ILE A 176 15.04 11.93 20.20
C ILE A 176 16.14 11.43 21.14
N LYS A 177 17.20 10.81 20.62
CA LYS A 177 18.27 10.26 21.46
C LYS A 177 19.00 11.32 22.27
N GLU A 178 18.96 12.60 21.86
CA GLU A 178 19.56 13.73 22.57
C GLU A 178 18.62 14.37 23.61
N ARG A 179 17.51 13.69 23.96
CA ARG A 179 16.57 14.18 24.98
C ARG A 179 16.96 13.72 26.39
N ASP A 180 16.70 14.56 27.37
CA ASP A 180 17.05 14.33 28.79
C ASP A 180 16.56 12.99 29.30
N PHE A 181 15.37 12.55 28.91
CA PHE A 181 14.82 11.27 29.37
C PHE A 181 15.60 10.06 28.79
N VAL A 182 16.26 10.19 27.63
CA VAL A 182 17.12 9.14 27.09
C VAL A 182 18.43 9.09 27.87
N TYR A 183 19.06 10.24 28.13
CA TYR A 183 20.25 10.31 28.98
C TYR A 183 19.99 9.79 30.39
N ALA A 184 18.82 10.10 30.96
CA ALA A 184 18.44 9.56 32.27
C ALA A 184 18.31 8.03 32.24
N ALA A 185 17.76 7.46 31.18
CA ALA A 185 17.66 6.01 31.02
C ALA A 185 19.04 5.34 30.84
N GLU A 186 19.96 5.97 30.10
CA GLU A 186 21.35 5.53 29.95
C GLU A 186 22.09 5.59 31.28
N GLY A 187 21.98 6.72 32.02
CA GLY A 187 22.59 6.90 33.35
C GLY A 187 22.06 5.95 34.40
N SER A 188 20.84 5.43 34.22
CA SER A 188 20.25 4.40 35.09
C SER A 188 20.67 2.97 34.69
N GLY A 189 21.60 2.79 33.75
CA GLY A 189 22.10 1.48 33.32
C GLY A 189 21.18 0.73 32.36
N GLY A 190 20.29 1.42 31.66
CA GLY A 190 19.41 0.82 30.66
C GLY A 190 20.20 0.20 29.50
N SER A 191 19.84 -1.02 29.09
CA SER A 191 20.44 -1.64 27.88
C SER A 191 20.04 -0.89 26.62
N HIS A 192 20.91 -0.90 25.59
CA HIS A 192 20.65 -0.25 24.29
C HIS A 192 19.30 -0.65 23.68
N LEU A 193 18.96 -1.94 23.69
CA LEU A 193 17.67 -2.42 23.19
C LEU A 193 16.50 -1.88 24.02
N ALA A 194 16.62 -1.86 25.34
CA ALA A 194 15.57 -1.30 26.21
C ALA A 194 15.36 0.19 25.92
N ILE A 195 16.42 0.95 25.73
CA ILE A 195 16.35 2.37 25.38
C ILE A 195 15.67 2.57 24.01
N MET A 196 16.11 1.84 23.00
CA MET A 196 15.54 1.92 21.65
C MET A 196 14.04 1.60 21.62
N PHE A 197 13.63 0.45 22.21
CA PHE A 197 12.24 -0.01 22.11
C PHE A 197 11.31 0.61 23.16
N ARG A 198 11.80 0.99 24.32
CA ARG A 198 10.98 1.50 25.43
C ARG A 198 10.93 3.01 25.52
N HIS A 199 11.98 3.71 25.06
CA HIS A 199 12.08 5.16 25.18
C HIS A 199 12.06 5.88 23.82
N ILE A 200 12.73 5.35 22.78
CA ILE A 200 12.83 6.03 21.48
C ILE A 200 11.64 5.63 20.58
N LEU A 201 11.44 4.34 20.28
CA LEU A 201 10.43 3.87 19.34
C LEU A 201 9.00 4.35 19.67
N PRO A 202 8.52 4.38 20.95
CA PRO A 202 7.18 4.88 21.23
C PRO A 202 6.97 6.35 20.83
N ASN A 203 8.04 7.15 20.90
CA ASN A 203 8.00 8.56 20.47
C ASN A 203 8.06 8.74 18.94
N LEU A 204 8.43 7.69 18.20
CA LEU A 204 8.45 7.67 16.73
C LEU A 204 7.14 7.17 16.11
N ILE A 205 6.29 6.48 16.88
CA ILE A 205 5.07 5.83 16.36
C ILE A 205 4.20 6.82 15.59
N SER A 206 4.02 8.04 16.07
CA SER A 206 3.23 9.06 15.38
C SER A 206 3.77 9.36 13.97
N SER A 207 5.08 9.56 13.84
CA SER A 207 5.72 9.80 12.55
C SER A 207 5.68 8.58 11.63
N ILE A 208 5.79 7.38 12.18
CA ILE A 208 5.68 6.12 11.42
C ILE A 208 4.27 5.93 10.90
N ILE A 209 3.23 6.17 11.70
CA ILE A 209 1.82 6.07 11.27
C ILE A 209 1.54 7.04 10.11
N VAL A 210 2.00 8.28 10.20
CA VAL A 210 1.87 9.26 9.11
C VAL A 210 2.57 8.76 7.86
N ALA A 211 3.82 8.30 7.97
CA ALA A 211 4.58 7.78 6.83
C ALA A 211 3.90 6.57 6.18
N VAL A 212 3.38 5.62 6.98
CA VAL A 212 2.60 4.49 6.46
C VAL A 212 1.37 4.97 5.72
N THR A 213 0.59 5.87 6.31
CA THR A 213 -0.66 6.36 5.71
C THR A 213 -0.42 7.02 4.35
N LEU A 214 0.59 7.89 4.25
CA LEU A 214 0.97 8.53 2.99
C LEU A 214 1.53 7.52 1.97
N SER A 215 2.24 6.48 2.43
CA SER A 215 2.80 5.46 1.55
C SER A 215 1.72 4.57 0.92
N VAL A 216 0.59 4.32 1.57
CA VAL A 216 -0.48 3.45 1.04
C VAL A 216 -0.96 3.94 -0.33
N GLY A 217 -1.21 5.25 -0.48
CA GLY A 217 -1.63 5.82 -1.77
C GLY A 217 -0.61 5.59 -2.88
N SER A 218 0.68 5.82 -2.59
CA SER A 218 1.77 5.58 -3.54
C SER A 218 1.90 4.09 -3.91
N VAL A 219 1.71 3.20 -2.94
CA VAL A 219 1.76 1.73 -3.17
C VAL A 219 0.61 1.28 -4.06
N ILE A 220 -0.61 1.77 -3.84
CA ILE A 220 -1.77 1.46 -4.69
C ILE A 220 -1.51 1.91 -6.13
N LEU A 221 -0.93 3.08 -6.35
CA LEU A 221 -0.54 3.54 -7.69
C LEU A 221 0.53 2.64 -8.33
N LEU A 222 1.54 2.23 -7.56
CA LEU A 222 2.58 1.31 -8.06
C LEU A 222 2.01 -0.07 -8.40
N GLU A 223 1.16 -0.64 -7.54
CA GLU A 223 0.44 -1.90 -7.82
C GLU A 223 -0.37 -1.78 -9.10
N SER A 224 -1.15 -0.70 -9.23
CA SER A 224 -2.01 -0.47 -10.39
C SER A 224 -1.18 -0.32 -11.68
N THR A 225 -0.03 0.35 -11.61
CA THR A 225 0.88 0.47 -12.75
C THR A 225 1.47 -0.88 -13.15
N LEU A 226 1.92 -1.69 -12.19
CA LEU A 226 2.43 -3.04 -12.48
C LEU A 226 1.34 -3.95 -13.04
N SER A 227 0.14 -3.90 -12.47
CA SER A 227 -1.00 -4.67 -12.94
C SER A 227 -1.42 -4.26 -14.35
N PHE A 228 -1.47 -2.96 -14.65
CA PHE A 228 -1.73 -2.42 -15.99
C PHE A 228 -0.72 -2.93 -17.02
N LEU A 229 0.55 -3.09 -16.64
CA LEU A 229 1.60 -3.67 -17.46
C LEU A 229 1.57 -5.22 -17.53
N GLY A 230 0.56 -5.87 -16.93
CA GLY A 230 0.43 -7.32 -16.89
C GLY A 230 1.36 -8.03 -15.91
N LEU A 231 2.12 -7.28 -15.07
CA LEU A 231 3.09 -7.80 -14.13
C LEU A 231 2.58 -7.79 -12.66
N GLY A 232 1.35 -7.34 -12.47
CA GLY A 232 0.71 -7.19 -11.16
C GLY A 232 -0.04 -8.44 -10.70
N ILE A 233 -1.22 -8.20 -10.13
CA ILE A 233 -2.14 -9.24 -9.67
C ILE A 233 -2.64 -10.05 -10.87
N GLN A 234 -2.50 -11.38 -10.77
CA GLN A 234 -2.87 -12.29 -11.85
C GLN A 234 -4.28 -12.88 -11.63
N PRO A 235 -5.00 -13.22 -12.71
CA PRO A 235 -6.24 -13.96 -12.61
C PRO A 235 -6.07 -15.27 -11.81
N PRO A 236 -7.10 -15.74 -11.06
CA PRO A 236 -8.49 -15.24 -11.08
C PRO A 236 -8.72 -13.99 -10.22
N MET A 237 -7.73 -13.59 -9.39
CA MET A 237 -7.87 -12.44 -8.50
C MET A 237 -8.11 -11.16 -9.29
N ALA A 238 -9.05 -10.33 -8.83
CA ALA A 238 -9.25 -8.98 -9.33
C ALA A 238 -8.50 -7.99 -8.45
N SER A 239 -7.88 -6.96 -9.06
CA SER A 239 -7.50 -5.69 -8.43
C SER A 239 -7.97 -4.55 -9.32
N TRP A 240 -8.09 -3.33 -8.79
CA TRP A 240 -8.43 -2.19 -9.64
C TRP A 240 -7.40 -1.96 -10.75
N GLY A 241 -6.11 -2.22 -10.44
CA GLY A 241 -5.04 -2.16 -11.43
C GLY A 241 -5.17 -3.25 -12.51
N ALA A 242 -5.47 -4.50 -12.11
CA ALA A 242 -5.66 -5.60 -13.05
C ALA A 242 -6.88 -5.38 -13.98
N MET A 243 -7.92 -4.68 -13.50
CA MET A 243 -9.06 -4.30 -14.33
C MET A 243 -8.71 -3.27 -15.42
N LEU A 244 -7.56 -2.61 -15.33
CA LEU A 244 -7.04 -1.69 -16.34
C LEU A 244 -6.16 -2.38 -17.39
N THR A 245 -5.81 -3.66 -17.23
CA THR A 245 -4.80 -4.34 -18.07
C THR A 245 -5.19 -4.26 -19.53
N ASN A 246 -6.28 -4.43 -20.03
CA ASN A 246 -6.62 -4.36 -21.46
C ASN A 246 -7.36 -3.06 -21.84
N ALA A 247 -7.30 -2.04 -20.96
CA ALA A 247 -8.04 -0.80 -21.18
C ALA A 247 -7.67 -0.08 -22.49
N GLN A 248 -6.42 -0.21 -22.96
CA GLN A 248 -5.99 0.41 -24.23
C GLN A 248 -6.72 -0.17 -25.45
N GLU A 249 -7.04 -1.46 -25.42
CA GLU A 249 -7.72 -2.13 -26.52
C GLU A 249 -9.24 -1.86 -26.48
N THR A 250 -9.81 -1.78 -25.29
CA THR A 250 -11.27 -1.67 -25.08
C THR A 250 -11.77 -0.24 -24.90
N ILE A 251 -10.88 0.76 -24.79
CA ILE A 251 -11.26 2.14 -24.46
C ILE A 251 -12.22 2.79 -25.49
N TRP A 252 -12.13 2.40 -26.74
CA TRP A 252 -13.00 2.93 -27.80
C TRP A 252 -14.37 2.27 -27.83
N GLU A 253 -14.49 1.04 -27.36
CA GLU A 253 -15.74 0.28 -27.34
C GLU A 253 -16.47 0.42 -26.00
N ALA A 254 -15.72 0.32 -24.88
CA ALA A 254 -16.25 0.33 -23.53
C ALA A 254 -15.39 1.18 -22.56
N PRO A 255 -15.34 2.53 -22.72
CA PRO A 255 -14.46 3.41 -21.95
C PRO A 255 -14.70 3.32 -20.43
N MET A 256 -15.91 2.96 -20.00
CA MET A 256 -16.26 2.86 -18.58
C MET A 256 -15.51 1.75 -17.87
N LEU A 257 -15.02 0.72 -18.56
CA LEU A 257 -14.17 -0.33 -17.98
C LEU A 257 -12.85 0.22 -17.44
N ALA A 258 -12.33 1.30 -18.04
CA ALA A 258 -11.15 2.01 -17.50
C ALA A 258 -11.55 3.08 -16.48
N VAL A 259 -12.64 3.79 -16.70
CA VAL A 259 -13.07 4.92 -15.85
C VAL A 259 -13.45 4.47 -14.44
N TYR A 260 -14.19 3.38 -14.28
CA TYR A 260 -14.63 2.91 -12.97
C TYR A 260 -13.46 2.57 -12.03
N PRO A 261 -12.53 1.66 -12.38
CA PRO A 261 -11.41 1.36 -11.50
C PRO A 261 -10.46 2.56 -11.34
N GLY A 262 -10.26 3.35 -12.40
CA GLY A 262 -9.43 4.56 -12.35
C GLY A 262 -9.94 5.59 -11.34
N LEU A 263 -11.26 5.84 -11.30
CA LEU A 263 -11.88 6.72 -10.32
C LEU A 263 -11.74 6.19 -8.89
N LEU A 264 -11.92 4.88 -8.67
CA LEU A 264 -11.75 4.27 -7.34
C LEU A 264 -10.30 4.38 -6.85
N ILE A 265 -9.33 4.15 -7.73
CA ILE A 265 -7.90 4.38 -7.43
C ILE A 265 -7.68 5.85 -7.05
N LEU A 266 -8.13 6.79 -7.87
CA LEU A 266 -7.96 8.22 -7.66
C LEU A 266 -8.54 8.67 -6.30
N ILE A 267 -9.80 8.31 -6.03
CA ILE A 267 -10.49 8.67 -4.78
C ILE A 267 -9.76 8.08 -3.57
N THR A 268 -9.32 6.82 -3.67
CA THR A 268 -8.61 6.14 -2.59
C THR A 268 -7.27 6.80 -2.30
N VAL A 269 -6.48 7.08 -3.34
CA VAL A 269 -5.16 7.72 -3.20
C VAL A 269 -5.27 9.12 -2.60
N ILE A 270 -6.19 9.93 -3.11
CA ILE A 270 -6.46 11.27 -2.57
C ILE A 270 -6.90 11.19 -1.11
N SER A 271 -7.75 10.23 -0.79
CA SER A 271 -8.24 10.05 0.59
C SER A 271 -7.13 9.64 1.55
N PHE A 272 -6.22 8.73 1.17
CA PHE A 272 -5.05 8.40 1.99
C PHE A 272 -4.11 9.58 2.18
N ASN A 273 -3.88 10.40 1.16
CA ASN A 273 -3.03 11.59 1.25
C ASN A 273 -3.64 12.62 2.22
N PHE A 274 -4.90 13.02 2.06
CA PHE A 274 -5.54 13.96 2.99
C PHE A 274 -5.68 13.42 4.41
N LEU A 275 -5.87 12.11 4.57
CA LEU A 275 -5.87 11.50 5.89
C LEU A 275 -4.47 11.56 6.51
N GLY A 276 -3.42 11.29 5.74
CA GLY A 276 -2.03 11.37 6.17
C GLY A 276 -1.63 12.78 6.60
N ASP A 277 -1.98 13.81 5.80
CA ASP A 277 -1.76 15.21 6.13
C ASP A 277 -2.50 15.62 7.41
N GLY A 278 -3.77 15.22 7.55
CA GLY A 278 -4.55 15.50 8.75
C GLY A 278 -4.03 14.78 10.01
N LEU A 279 -3.47 13.57 9.84
CA LEU A 279 -2.77 12.86 10.93
C LEU A 279 -1.47 13.56 11.30
N GLN A 280 -0.71 14.03 10.33
CA GLN A 280 0.52 14.79 10.55
C GLN A 280 0.22 16.05 11.38
N ASP A 281 -0.77 16.85 10.98
CA ASP A 281 -1.17 18.05 11.70
C ASP A 281 -1.69 17.77 13.11
N ALA A 282 -2.41 16.66 13.28
CA ALA A 282 -2.97 16.27 14.58
C ALA A 282 -1.93 15.73 15.57
N LEU A 283 -0.85 15.12 15.04
CA LEU A 283 0.21 14.47 15.82
C LEU A 283 1.45 15.36 15.99
N ASP A 284 1.54 16.52 15.32
CA ASP A 284 2.65 17.46 15.49
C ASP A 284 2.59 18.16 16.87
N PRO A 285 3.57 17.91 17.74
CA PRO A 285 3.62 18.56 19.08
C PRO A 285 3.97 20.05 19.00
N ARG A 286 4.56 20.52 17.90
CA ARG A 286 5.01 21.92 17.75
C ARG A 286 3.90 22.88 17.35
N ALA A 287 2.79 22.39 16.85
CA ALA A 287 1.65 23.21 16.41
C ALA A 287 0.85 23.83 17.58
N THR A 288 1.38 23.82 18.80
CA THR A 288 0.78 24.40 20.03
C THR A 288 1.34 25.78 20.40
N ARG A 289 2.09 26.43 19.53
CA ARG A 289 2.52 27.82 19.75
C ARG A 289 1.81 28.79 18.82
#